data_d514f2e13786e01285c23ebbbd2fe54b
#
_entry.id   d514f2e13786e01285c23ebbbd2fe54b
#
_cell.length_a   1.000
_cell.length_b   1.000
_cell.length_c   1.000
_cell.angle_alpha   90.00
_cell.angle_beta   90.00
_cell.angle_gamma   90.00
#
_symmetry.space_group_name_H-M   'P 1'
#
loop_
_entity.id
_entity.type
_entity.pdbx_description
1 polymer ?
#
loop_
_entity_poly.entity_id
_entity_poly.type
_entity_poly.pdbx_seq_one_letter_code
_entity_poly.pdbx_strand_id
1 'polypeptide(L)'
;MKSRWHFTLQTKMIVFIVALVLFQLGSMAVVSTNLVDTTLEDQMDRRVLDMSLIIAAMPEVANLLEAKDPDGRLQVLAETVRVQTGAQFVVIGDRQGKRYSHPNPLKIGQTMVGGDNNQALEKGEVYTSKAVGTLGLSLRGKVPVFNTQGEIIGVVSVGFLEENIRQMGGGLRGIIILSNIILLVFGIFVAVLLARSFKRATFGLEPQEIGRMFKERSAIIGSIREGVVAINRDGRITMINQAAKRTLGLRSDRDYINKPVNDILPDNDIQTVLRTGESQLDCEQRVGDKEIIANRIPIWHDQEVMGVVSSFREKD
;
A
#
# COMPACT_ATOMS: atom_id res chain seq x y z
N MET A 1 -21.08 -13.22 -31.20
CA MET A 1 -20.74 -14.03 -30.02
C MET A 1 -19.67 -13.31 -29.25
N LYS A 2 -20.02 -12.67 -28.11
CA LYS A 2 -19.02 -12.05 -27.21
C LYS A 2 -18.46 -13.16 -26.30
N SER A 3 -17.24 -13.59 -26.59
CA SER A 3 -16.46 -14.44 -25.66
C SER A 3 -16.33 -13.69 -24.34
N ARG A 4 -17.15 -14.03 -23.34
CA ARG A 4 -16.93 -13.60 -21.96
C ARG A 4 -15.76 -14.43 -21.42
N TRP A 5 -14.61 -13.82 -21.31
CA TRP A 5 -13.45 -14.38 -20.60
C TRP A 5 -13.87 -14.58 -19.15
N HIS A 6 -14.20 -15.83 -18.80
CA HIS A 6 -14.48 -16.20 -17.42
C HIS A 6 -13.14 -16.40 -16.69
N PHE A 7 -12.58 -15.30 -16.18
CA PHE A 7 -11.43 -15.43 -15.28
C PHE A 7 -11.84 -16.24 -14.05
N THR A 8 -11.02 -17.22 -13.69
CA THR A 8 -11.17 -17.99 -12.45
C THR A 8 -11.09 -17.03 -11.24
N LEU A 9 -11.69 -17.42 -10.12
CA LEU A 9 -11.60 -16.61 -8.90
C LEU A 9 -10.13 -16.36 -8.51
N GLN A 10 -9.27 -17.36 -8.69
CA GLN A 10 -7.84 -17.25 -8.46
C GLN A 10 -7.21 -16.11 -9.29
N THR A 11 -7.50 -16.07 -10.60
CA THR A 11 -6.98 -15.01 -11.48
C THR A 11 -7.49 -13.63 -11.08
N LYS A 12 -8.79 -13.53 -10.74
CA LYS A 12 -9.37 -12.26 -10.26
C LYS A 12 -8.70 -11.76 -8.99
N MET A 13 -8.44 -12.64 -8.03
CA MET A 13 -7.75 -12.29 -6.78
C MET A 13 -6.32 -11.82 -7.04
N ILE A 14 -5.55 -12.53 -7.87
CA ILE A 14 -4.18 -12.13 -8.21
C ILE A 14 -4.18 -10.76 -8.88
N VAL A 15 -5.03 -10.55 -9.90
CA VAL A 15 -5.12 -9.27 -10.62
C VAL A 15 -5.50 -8.13 -9.68
N PHE A 16 -6.48 -8.35 -8.79
CA PHE A 16 -6.91 -7.33 -7.84
C PHE A 16 -5.80 -6.96 -6.85
N ILE A 17 -5.11 -7.97 -6.27
CA ILE A 17 -4.01 -7.72 -5.33
C ILE A 17 -2.84 -7.03 -6.02
N VAL A 18 -2.47 -7.48 -7.23
CA VAL A 18 -1.38 -6.85 -8.00
C VAL A 18 -1.74 -5.41 -8.37
N ALA A 19 -2.97 -5.13 -8.79
CA ALA A 19 -3.44 -3.78 -9.09
C ALA A 19 -3.38 -2.87 -7.86
N LEU A 20 -3.79 -3.38 -6.70
CA LEU A 20 -3.72 -2.65 -5.43
C LEU A 20 -2.27 -2.33 -5.04
N VAL A 21 -1.37 -3.31 -5.15
CA VAL A 21 0.05 -3.13 -4.86
C VAL A 21 0.67 -2.10 -5.82
N LEU A 22 0.38 -2.18 -7.12
CA LEU A 22 0.87 -1.21 -8.10
C LEU A 22 0.37 0.20 -7.81
N PHE A 23 -0.90 0.36 -7.46
CA PHE A 23 -1.47 1.65 -7.07
C PHE A 23 -0.77 2.22 -5.84
N GLN A 24 -0.58 1.41 -4.81
CA GLN A 24 0.08 1.81 -3.57
C GLN A 24 1.56 2.20 -3.80
N LEU A 25 2.31 1.38 -4.54
CA LEU A 25 3.71 1.65 -4.86
C LEU A 25 3.86 2.88 -5.75
N GLY A 26 2.98 3.05 -6.74
CA GLY A 26 2.95 4.24 -7.61
C GLY A 26 2.67 5.52 -6.82
N SER A 27 1.67 5.49 -5.95
CA SER A 27 1.35 6.62 -5.06
C SER A 27 2.53 6.95 -4.13
N MET A 28 3.13 5.94 -3.52
CA MET A 28 4.28 6.10 -2.62
C MET A 28 5.50 6.65 -3.36
N ALA A 29 5.77 6.19 -4.59
CA ALA A 29 6.87 6.70 -5.41
C ALA A 29 6.72 8.19 -5.70
N VAL A 30 5.50 8.64 -6.07
CA VAL A 30 5.22 10.06 -6.34
C VAL A 30 5.41 10.90 -5.07
N VAL A 31 4.86 10.47 -3.94
CA VAL A 31 5.00 11.18 -2.66
C VAL A 31 6.45 11.26 -2.23
N SER A 32 7.18 10.15 -2.29
CA SER A 32 8.60 10.10 -1.86
C SER A 32 9.50 10.95 -2.75
N THR A 33 9.31 10.94 -4.08
CA THR A 33 10.13 11.77 -4.97
C THR A 33 9.86 13.25 -4.76
N ASN A 34 8.61 13.66 -4.61
CA ASN A 34 8.26 15.05 -4.31
C ASN A 34 8.84 15.50 -2.96
N LEU A 35 8.76 14.64 -1.93
CA LEU A 35 9.31 14.93 -0.60
C LEU A 35 10.85 15.10 -0.65
N VAL A 36 11.55 14.22 -1.38
CA VAL A 36 13.01 14.35 -1.56
C VAL A 36 13.35 15.66 -2.25
N ASP A 37 12.64 16.02 -3.33
CA ASP A 37 12.91 17.23 -4.09
C ASP A 37 12.66 18.49 -3.24
N THR A 38 11.51 18.60 -2.55
CA THR A 38 11.21 19.75 -1.70
C THR A 38 12.18 19.85 -0.51
N THR A 39 12.48 18.72 0.14
CA THR A 39 13.42 18.73 1.28
C THR A 39 14.84 19.13 0.86
N LEU A 40 15.31 18.65 -0.29
CA LEU A 40 16.62 19.05 -0.83
C LEU A 40 16.64 20.53 -1.21
N GLU A 41 15.59 21.05 -1.86
CA GLU A 41 15.49 22.49 -2.17
C GLU A 41 15.55 23.33 -0.90
N ASP A 42 14.71 23.02 0.11
CA ASP A 42 14.68 23.75 1.38
C ASP A 42 16.03 23.72 2.13
N GLN A 43 16.71 22.56 2.14
CA GLN A 43 18.01 22.43 2.75
C GLN A 43 19.07 23.25 2.01
N MET A 44 19.03 23.26 0.68
CA MET A 44 19.99 24.03 -0.12
C MET A 44 19.74 25.53 -0.03
N ASP A 45 18.47 25.98 0.01
CA ASP A 45 18.09 27.37 0.26
C ASP A 45 18.69 27.87 1.59
N ARG A 46 18.46 27.15 2.66
CA ARG A 46 19.05 27.48 3.97
C ARG A 46 20.57 27.48 3.92
N ARG A 47 21.18 26.48 3.30
CA ARG A 47 22.63 26.35 3.22
C ARG A 47 23.29 27.51 2.49
N VAL A 48 22.76 27.95 1.33
CA VAL A 48 23.32 29.08 0.58
C VAL A 48 23.14 30.40 1.35
N LEU A 49 22.01 30.54 2.08
CA LEU A 49 21.74 31.74 2.88
C LEU A 49 22.67 31.81 4.08
N ASP A 50 22.78 30.73 4.86
CA ASP A 50 23.63 30.67 6.04
C ASP A 50 25.09 30.94 5.69
N MET A 51 25.61 30.35 4.61
CA MET A 51 26.96 30.59 4.13
C MET A 51 27.16 32.05 3.72
N SER A 52 26.19 32.63 3.00
CA SER A 52 26.26 34.03 2.59
C SER A 52 26.24 34.98 3.77
N LEU A 53 25.41 34.69 4.79
CA LEU A 53 25.32 35.44 6.05
C LEU A 53 26.67 35.40 6.80
N ILE A 54 27.24 34.20 6.98
CA ILE A 54 28.50 34.03 7.70
C ILE A 54 29.61 34.86 7.01
N ILE A 55 29.73 34.80 5.67
CA ILE A 55 30.73 35.53 4.92
C ILE A 55 30.51 37.04 5.00
N ALA A 56 29.25 37.48 4.82
CA ALA A 56 28.87 38.89 4.89
C ALA A 56 29.11 39.52 6.26
N ALA A 57 28.99 38.72 7.34
CA ALA A 57 29.22 39.15 8.71
C ALA A 57 30.72 39.18 9.10
N MET A 58 31.62 38.71 8.25
CA MET A 58 33.07 38.76 8.54
C MET A 58 33.57 40.20 8.50
N PRO A 59 34.17 40.76 9.60
CA PRO A 59 34.71 42.12 9.57
C PRO A 59 35.78 42.33 8.51
N GLU A 60 36.52 41.27 8.18
CA GLU A 60 37.54 41.29 7.12
C GLU A 60 36.94 41.58 5.74
N VAL A 61 35.76 41.02 5.43
CA VAL A 61 35.06 41.27 4.15
C VAL A 61 34.64 42.73 4.03
N ALA A 62 34.08 43.33 5.08
CA ALA A 62 33.66 44.72 5.10
C ALA A 62 34.91 45.65 4.94
N ASN A 63 35.97 45.44 5.72
CA ASN A 63 37.17 46.22 5.68
C ASN A 63 37.87 46.17 4.31
N LEU A 64 37.96 45.01 3.71
CA LEU A 64 38.57 44.84 2.38
C LEU A 64 37.72 45.48 1.26
N LEU A 65 36.40 45.41 1.35
CA LEU A 65 35.49 46.09 0.41
C LEU A 65 35.63 47.60 0.49
N GLU A 66 35.72 48.20 1.68
CA GLU A 66 35.96 49.62 1.89
C GLU A 66 37.33 50.06 1.34
N ALA A 67 38.35 49.27 1.55
CA ALA A 67 39.69 49.46 1.04
C ALA A 67 39.83 49.18 -0.48
N LYS A 68 38.76 48.71 -1.15
CA LYS A 68 38.72 48.30 -2.55
C LYS A 68 39.70 47.14 -2.87
N ASP A 69 40.04 46.35 -1.86
CA ASP A 69 40.83 45.10 -1.92
C ASP A 69 42.05 45.17 -2.84
N PRO A 70 43.01 46.04 -2.55
CA PRO A 70 44.14 46.29 -3.44
C PRO A 70 45.03 45.04 -3.66
N ASP A 71 45.02 44.10 -2.71
CA ASP A 71 45.88 42.90 -2.71
C ASP A 71 45.14 41.65 -3.18
N GLY A 72 43.85 41.74 -3.55
CA GLY A 72 43.03 40.59 -4.00
C GLY A 72 42.75 39.55 -2.92
N ARG A 73 42.71 39.93 -1.65
CA ARG A 73 42.51 39.06 -0.50
C ARG A 73 41.07 38.50 -0.46
N LEU A 74 40.07 39.25 -0.95
CA LEU A 74 38.68 38.79 -1.05
C LEU A 74 38.57 37.57 -1.98
N GLN A 75 39.34 37.50 -3.05
CA GLN A 75 39.38 36.32 -3.91
C GLN A 75 39.93 35.09 -3.16
N VAL A 76 41.01 35.25 -2.40
CA VAL A 76 41.60 34.14 -1.61
C VAL A 76 40.64 33.63 -0.54
N LEU A 77 40.02 34.54 0.18
CA LEU A 77 39.03 34.21 1.19
C LEU A 77 37.81 33.47 0.55
N ALA A 78 37.26 34.01 -0.50
CA ALA A 78 36.11 33.44 -1.19
C ALA A 78 36.43 32.04 -1.74
N GLU A 79 37.62 31.84 -2.32
CA GLU A 79 38.04 30.56 -2.87
C GLU A 79 38.28 29.52 -1.75
N THR A 80 38.86 29.93 -0.63
CA THR A 80 39.04 29.07 0.56
C THR A 80 37.72 28.58 1.08
N VAL A 81 36.75 29.48 1.27
CA VAL A 81 35.40 29.10 1.73
C VAL A 81 34.71 28.22 0.69
N ARG A 82 34.81 28.54 -0.60
CA ARG A 82 34.24 27.77 -1.68
C ARG A 82 34.67 26.29 -1.63
N VAL A 83 35.98 26.07 -1.53
CA VAL A 83 36.58 24.74 -1.50
C VAL A 83 36.18 23.98 -0.24
N GLN A 84 36.23 24.64 0.94
CA GLN A 84 35.91 24.00 2.23
C GLN A 84 34.41 23.63 2.35
N THR A 85 33.52 24.43 1.76
CA THR A 85 32.06 24.24 1.85
C THR A 85 31.48 23.44 0.70
N GLY A 86 32.22 23.24 -0.38
CA GLY A 86 31.75 22.62 -1.62
C GLY A 86 30.78 23.48 -2.42
N ALA A 87 30.69 24.79 -2.11
CA ALA A 87 29.92 25.74 -2.92
C ALA A 87 30.47 25.80 -4.35
N GLN A 88 29.61 26.01 -5.33
CA GLN A 88 30.05 26.15 -6.72
C GLN A 88 30.71 27.51 -6.97
N PHE A 89 30.23 28.54 -6.29
CA PHE A 89 30.82 29.85 -6.29
C PHE A 89 30.59 30.59 -4.99
N VAL A 90 31.52 31.45 -4.66
CA VAL A 90 31.41 32.50 -3.66
C VAL A 90 31.83 33.80 -4.39
N VAL A 91 30.87 34.70 -4.55
CA VAL A 91 31.09 35.98 -5.23
C VAL A 91 30.84 37.10 -4.24
N ILE A 92 31.84 37.97 -4.09
CA ILE A 92 31.74 39.19 -3.29
C ILE A 92 31.82 40.35 -4.28
N GLY A 93 30.86 41.26 -4.20
CA GLY A 93 30.81 42.44 -5.07
C GLY A 93 30.58 43.73 -4.27
N ASP A 94 31.01 44.86 -4.83
CA ASP A 94 30.75 46.16 -4.23
C ASP A 94 29.30 46.64 -4.46
N ARG A 95 28.98 47.85 -3.99
CA ARG A 95 27.65 48.49 -4.14
C ARG A 95 27.23 48.66 -5.60
N GLN A 96 28.17 48.76 -6.54
CA GLN A 96 27.91 48.83 -7.98
C GLN A 96 27.80 47.46 -8.64
N GLY A 97 27.94 46.39 -7.87
CA GLY A 97 27.91 45.01 -8.38
C GLY A 97 29.17 44.57 -9.07
N LYS A 98 30.30 45.32 -8.95
CA LYS A 98 31.60 44.93 -9.47
C LYS A 98 32.19 43.80 -8.61
N ARG A 99 32.63 42.70 -9.24
CA ARG A 99 33.15 41.51 -8.53
C ARG A 99 34.55 41.68 -8.02
N TYR A 100 34.75 41.30 -6.77
CA TYR A 100 36.08 41.13 -6.15
C TYR A 100 36.47 39.66 -6.03
N SER A 101 35.50 38.74 -6.13
CA SER A 101 35.77 37.31 -6.15
C SER A 101 34.93 36.59 -7.18
N HIS A 102 35.47 35.54 -7.78
CA HIS A 102 34.75 34.63 -8.70
C HIS A 102 35.58 33.35 -8.92
N PRO A 103 34.97 32.15 -9.09
CA PRO A 103 35.73 30.92 -9.41
C PRO A 103 36.57 31.00 -10.68
N ASN A 104 36.10 31.77 -11.67
CA ASN A 104 36.90 32.10 -12.83
C ASN A 104 37.53 33.50 -12.62
N PRO A 105 38.85 33.60 -12.40
CA PRO A 105 39.54 34.87 -12.14
C PRO A 105 39.36 35.95 -13.24
N LEU A 106 39.14 35.53 -14.50
CA LEU A 106 38.90 36.45 -15.62
C LEU A 106 37.58 37.23 -15.50
N LYS A 107 36.71 36.85 -14.56
CA LYS A 107 35.45 37.54 -14.29
C LYS A 107 35.54 38.54 -13.14
N ILE A 108 36.65 38.61 -12.44
CA ILE A 108 36.93 39.63 -11.41
C ILE A 108 36.99 41.01 -12.07
N GLY A 109 36.45 42.02 -11.42
CA GLY A 109 36.35 43.38 -11.96
C GLY A 109 35.19 43.63 -12.91
N GLN A 110 34.50 42.57 -13.39
CA GLN A 110 33.25 42.69 -14.19
C GLN A 110 32.03 42.79 -13.30
N THR A 111 30.94 43.33 -13.83
CA THR A 111 29.68 43.44 -13.13
C THR A 111 29.01 42.06 -12.95
N MET A 112 28.38 41.82 -11.79
CA MET A 112 27.62 40.60 -11.50
C MET A 112 26.46 40.46 -12.49
N VAL A 113 26.25 39.22 -12.94
CA VAL A 113 25.20 38.85 -13.89
C VAL A 113 24.09 38.09 -13.18
N GLY A 114 22.82 38.29 -13.60
CA GLY A 114 21.67 37.57 -13.05
C GLY A 114 20.47 38.49 -12.79
N GLY A 115 20.72 39.80 -12.69
CA GLY A 115 19.66 40.80 -12.46
C GLY A 115 19.01 40.69 -11.05
N ASP A 116 19.61 39.92 -10.18
CA ASP A 116 19.07 39.55 -8.89
C ASP A 116 19.84 40.13 -7.68
N ASN A 117 20.54 41.27 -7.88
CA ASN A 117 21.30 41.88 -6.79
C ASN A 117 20.57 43.08 -6.12
N ASN A 118 19.56 43.66 -6.77
CA ASN A 118 18.97 44.92 -6.37
C ASN A 118 18.33 44.86 -4.98
N GLN A 119 17.66 43.77 -4.63
CA GLN A 119 17.05 43.63 -3.30
C GLN A 119 18.08 43.71 -2.17
N ALA A 120 19.26 43.08 -2.37
CA ALA A 120 20.33 43.15 -1.38
C ALA A 120 21.01 44.51 -1.38
N LEU A 121 21.35 45.09 -2.58
CA LEU A 121 22.13 46.29 -2.69
C LEU A 121 21.36 47.59 -2.45
N GLU A 122 20.03 47.59 -2.74
CA GLU A 122 19.18 48.80 -2.61
C GLU A 122 18.35 48.78 -1.32
N LYS A 123 17.79 47.57 -0.98
CA LYS A 123 16.87 47.41 0.15
C LYS A 123 17.51 46.79 1.39
N GLY A 124 18.70 46.21 1.28
CA GLY A 124 19.33 45.50 2.38
C GLY A 124 18.67 44.18 2.73
N GLU A 125 17.91 43.60 1.80
CA GLU A 125 17.20 42.34 2.02
C GLU A 125 18.14 41.13 1.90
N VAL A 126 17.86 40.12 2.73
CA VAL A 126 18.53 38.81 2.74
C VAL A 126 17.57 37.79 2.14
N TYR A 127 17.97 37.13 1.06
CA TYR A 127 17.07 36.24 0.32
C TYR A 127 17.83 35.19 -0.48
N THR A 128 17.10 34.17 -0.93
CA THR A 128 17.56 33.21 -1.94
C THR A 128 16.97 33.55 -3.31
N SER A 129 17.69 33.25 -4.37
CA SER A 129 17.23 33.45 -5.74
C SER A 129 17.67 32.32 -6.65
N LYS A 130 16.82 31.96 -7.63
CA LYS A 130 17.19 31.09 -8.74
C LYS A 130 17.37 31.94 -9.99
N ALA A 131 18.59 32.05 -10.49
CA ALA A 131 18.89 32.85 -11.66
C ALA A 131 20.02 32.26 -12.51
N VAL A 132 20.04 32.62 -13.80
CA VAL A 132 21.10 32.24 -14.73
C VAL A 132 22.26 33.19 -14.56
N GLY A 133 23.41 32.66 -14.16
CA GLY A 133 24.65 33.41 -14.01
C GLY A 133 25.71 33.00 -15.04
N THR A 134 26.95 33.40 -14.78
CA THR A 134 28.13 33.08 -15.63
C THR A 134 28.44 31.58 -15.67
N LEU A 135 27.98 30.79 -14.67
CA LEU A 135 28.19 29.35 -14.56
C LEU A 135 26.95 28.51 -14.89
N GLY A 136 25.82 29.17 -15.21
CA GLY A 136 24.58 28.51 -15.49
C GLY A 136 23.47 28.85 -14.46
N LEU A 137 22.37 28.11 -14.57
CA LEU A 137 21.23 28.22 -13.62
C LEU A 137 21.68 27.74 -12.24
N SER A 138 21.51 28.60 -11.26
CA SER A 138 21.99 28.34 -9.90
C SER A 138 21.04 28.88 -8.85
N LEU A 139 20.97 28.17 -7.73
CA LEU A 139 20.38 28.62 -6.47
C LEU A 139 21.44 29.43 -5.72
N ARG A 140 21.06 30.63 -5.25
CA ARG A 140 21.99 31.60 -4.65
C ARG A 140 21.41 32.16 -3.37
N GLY A 141 22.25 32.30 -2.33
CA GLY A 141 22.00 33.21 -1.22
C GLY A 141 22.54 34.62 -1.59
N LYS A 142 21.79 35.62 -1.26
CA LYS A 142 22.16 37.04 -1.45
C LYS A 142 22.04 37.76 -0.12
N VAL A 143 23.17 38.30 0.33
CA VAL A 143 23.27 38.99 1.61
C VAL A 143 24.06 40.29 1.44
N PRO A 144 23.51 41.44 1.86
CA PRO A 144 24.23 42.71 1.83
C PRO A 144 25.38 42.70 2.85
N VAL A 145 26.47 43.39 2.50
CA VAL A 145 27.59 43.71 3.41
C VAL A 145 27.45 45.13 3.88
N PHE A 146 27.45 45.30 5.21
CA PHE A 146 27.34 46.61 5.85
C PHE A 146 28.70 47.09 6.39
N ASN A 147 28.93 48.38 6.34
CA ASN A 147 30.05 49.01 7.02
C ASN A 147 29.72 49.24 8.51
N THR A 148 30.67 49.81 9.25
CA THR A 148 30.50 50.13 10.68
C THR A 148 29.45 51.22 10.93
N GLN A 149 29.08 51.99 9.90
CA GLN A 149 28.02 53.01 9.96
C GLN A 149 26.64 52.47 9.60
N GLY A 150 26.53 51.19 9.21
CA GLY A 150 25.27 50.54 8.82
C GLY A 150 24.91 50.83 7.33
N GLU A 151 25.82 51.32 6.52
CA GLU A 151 25.61 51.51 5.10
C GLU A 151 25.92 50.27 4.29
N ILE A 152 25.17 50.00 3.22
CA ILE A 152 25.42 48.88 2.33
C ILE A 152 26.61 49.26 1.43
N ILE A 153 27.68 48.45 1.56
CA ILE A 153 28.94 48.64 0.81
C ILE A 153 29.15 47.57 -0.24
N GLY A 154 28.39 46.45 -0.20
CA GLY A 154 28.49 45.37 -1.15
C GLY A 154 27.49 44.25 -0.92
N VAL A 155 27.69 43.14 -1.64
CA VAL A 155 26.85 41.95 -1.57
C VAL A 155 27.74 40.71 -1.63
N VAL A 156 27.36 39.71 -0.80
CA VAL A 156 27.88 38.36 -0.89
C VAL A 156 26.87 37.48 -1.59
N SER A 157 27.32 36.66 -2.52
CA SER A 157 26.50 35.65 -3.20
C SER A 157 27.18 34.29 -3.17
N VAL A 158 26.64 33.35 -2.46
CA VAL A 158 27.05 31.94 -2.46
C VAL A 158 26.03 31.13 -3.25
N GLY A 159 26.49 30.20 -4.09
CA GLY A 159 25.55 29.42 -4.85
C GLY A 159 26.01 28.02 -5.25
N PHE A 160 24.99 27.22 -5.59
CA PHE A 160 25.14 25.88 -6.16
C PHE A 160 24.41 25.81 -7.51
N LEU A 161 25.00 25.11 -8.47
CA LEU A 161 24.34 24.87 -9.75
C LEU A 161 23.14 23.90 -9.56
N GLU A 162 22.06 24.17 -10.23
CA GLU A 162 20.85 23.33 -10.15
C GLU A 162 21.12 21.90 -10.59
N GLU A 163 21.99 21.71 -11.60
CA GLU A 163 22.42 20.39 -12.05
C GLU A 163 23.05 19.56 -10.93
N ASN A 164 23.92 20.16 -10.11
CA ASN A 164 24.57 19.47 -9.00
C ASN A 164 23.59 19.14 -7.86
N ILE A 165 22.61 20.02 -7.60
CA ILE A 165 21.55 19.76 -6.63
C ILE A 165 20.70 18.55 -7.08
N ARG A 166 20.35 18.49 -8.36
CA ARG A 166 19.61 17.35 -8.94
C ARG A 166 20.39 16.04 -8.86
N GLN A 167 21.70 16.07 -9.09
CA GLN A 167 22.57 14.90 -8.99
C GLN A 167 22.65 14.35 -7.56
N MET A 168 22.63 15.21 -6.54
CA MET A 168 22.58 14.81 -5.13
C MET A 168 21.31 13.99 -4.80
N GLY A 169 20.17 14.32 -5.40
CA GLY A 169 18.91 13.57 -5.26
C GLY A 169 18.88 12.23 -6.01
N GLY A 170 19.74 12.05 -7.02
CA GLY A 170 19.71 10.87 -7.90
C GLY A 170 19.93 9.55 -7.19
N GLY A 171 20.85 9.51 -6.22
CA GLY A 171 21.12 8.32 -5.42
C GLY A 171 19.90 7.86 -4.59
N LEU A 172 19.23 8.80 -3.94
CA LEU A 172 18.03 8.52 -3.15
C LEU A 172 16.87 8.02 -4.02
N ARG A 173 16.66 8.62 -5.19
CA ARG A 173 15.66 8.16 -6.17
C ARG A 173 15.94 6.73 -6.64
N GLY A 174 17.21 6.37 -6.87
CA GLY A 174 17.62 5.01 -7.23
C GLY A 174 17.24 3.99 -6.14
N ILE A 175 17.47 4.31 -4.88
CA ILE A 175 17.09 3.47 -3.74
C ILE A 175 15.56 3.31 -3.66
N ILE A 176 14.80 4.39 -3.83
CA ILE A 176 13.33 4.35 -3.84
C ILE A 176 12.82 3.45 -4.97
N ILE A 177 13.34 3.57 -6.18
CA ILE A 177 12.94 2.72 -7.31
C ILE A 177 13.27 1.25 -7.03
N LEU A 178 14.48 0.95 -6.57
CA LEU A 178 14.89 -0.42 -6.26
C LEU A 178 14.04 -1.04 -5.17
N SER A 179 13.75 -0.32 -4.09
CA SER A 179 12.88 -0.80 -3.01
C SER A 179 11.46 -1.08 -3.49
N ASN A 180 10.91 -0.22 -4.34
CA ASN A 180 9.58 -0.43 -4.95
C ASN A 180 9.53 -1.69 -5.83
N ILE A 181 10.60 -1.96 -6.61
CA ILE A 181 10.68 -3.18 -7.42
C ILE A 181 10.72 -4.43 -6.53
N ILE A 182 11.50 -4.42 -5.45
CA ILE A 182 11.57 -5.53 -4.49
C ILE A 182 10.21 -5.78 -3.85
N LEU A 183 9.52 -4.72 -3.41
CA LEU A 183 8.18 -4.81 -2.81
C LEU A 183 7.14 -5.32 -3.81
N LEU A 184 7.23 -4.93 -5.08
CA LEU A 184 6.35 -5.42 -6.15
C LEU A 184 6.52 -6.93 -6.35
N VAL A 185 7.76 -7.40 -6.47
CA VAL A 185 8.07 -8.84 -6.63
C VAL A 185 7.55 -9.63 -5.43
N PHE A 186 7.79 -9.13 -4.21
CA PHE A 186 7.29 -9.73 -2.99
C PHE A 186 5.76 -9.74 -2.95
N GLY A 187 5.10 -8.65 -3.33
CA GLY A 187 3.63 -8.56 -3.40
C GLY A 187 3.02 -9.57 -4.38
N ILE A 188 3.63 -9.74 -5.57
CA ILE A 188 3.21 -10.76 -6.54
C ILE A 188 3.39 -12.17 -5.95
N PHE A 189 4.51 -12.44 -5.30
CA PHE A 189 4.76 -13.73 -4.66
C PHE A 189 3.70 -14.06 -3.61
N VAL A 190 3.39 -13.13 -2.72
CA VAL A 190 2.34 -13.29 -1.70
C VAL A 190 0.96 -13.48 -2.34
N ALA A 191 0.63 -12.71 -3.39
CA ALA A 191 -0.64 -12.86 -4.10
C ALA A 191 -0.82 -14.27 -4.69
N VAL A 192 0.24 -14.84 -5.27
CA VAL A 192 0.23 -16.20 -5.82
C VAL A 192 0.08 -17.25 -4.71
N LEU A 193 0.78 -17.08 -3.58
CA LEU A 193 0.65 -17.98 -2.44
C LEU A 193 -0.76 -17.99 -1.86
N LEU A 194 -1.34 -16.80 -1.66
CA LEU A 194 -2.71 -16.66 -1.15
C LEU A 194 -3.73 -17.30 -2.10
N ALA A 195 -3.61 -17.01 -3.40
CA ALA A 195 -4.50 -17.59 -4.41
C ALA A 195 -4.41 -19.13 -4.46
N ARG A 196 -3.19 -19.70 -4.31
CA ARG A 196 -2.99 -21.15 -4.23
C ARG A 196 -3.55 -21.74 -2.95
N SER A 197 -3.33 -21.07 -1.81
CA SER A 197 -3.87 -21.50 -0.51
C SER A 197 -5.40 -21.53 -0.53
N PHE A 198 -6.02 -20.48 -1.07
CA PHE A 198 -7.48 -20.41 -1.22
C PHE A 198 -8.03 -21.55 -2.10
N LYS A 199 -7.37 -21.82 -3.25
CA LYS A 199 -7.76 -22.91 -4.13
C LYS A 199 -7.66 -24.29 -3.45
N ARG A 200 -6.64 -24.48 -2.61
CA ARG A 200 -6.51 -25.73 -1.82
C ARG A 200 -7.62 -25.87 -0.78
N ALA A 201 -7.93 -24.78 -0.07
CA ALA A 201 -8.99 -24.75 0.94
C ALA A 201 -10.40 -25.04 0.36
N THR A 202 -10.62 -24.73 -0.92
CA THR A 202 -11.87 -25.01 -1.63
C THR A 202 -11.82 -26.32 -2.44
N PHE A 203 -10.88 -27.24 -2.14
CA PHE A 203 -10.68 -28.50 -2.88
C PHE A 203 -10.53 -28.32 -4.40
N GLY A 204 -10.05 -27.16 -4.83
CA GLY A 204 -9.90 -26.81 -6.24
C GLY A 204 -11.16 -26.31 -6.91
N LEU A 205 -12.29 -26.31 -6.22
CA LEU A 205 -13.60 -25.90 -6.76
C LEU A 205 -13.75 -24.38 -6.72
N GLU A 206 -14.47 -23.85 -7.71
CA GLU A 206 -14.91 -22.47 -7.69
C GLU A 206 -16.19 -22.29 -6.84
N PRO A 207 -16.40 -21.14 -6.19
CA PRO A 207 -17.60 -20.90 -5.38
C PRO A 207 -18.91 -21.14 -6.13
N GLN A 208 -18.92 -20.91 -7.44
CA GLN A 208 -20.07 -21.18 -8.28
C GLN A 208 -20.35 -22.69 -8.44
N GLU A 209 -19.28 -23.50 -8.51
CA GLU A 209 -19.37 -24.97 -8.59
C GLU A 209 -19.88 -25.53 -7.27
N ILE A 210 -19.35 -25.01 -6.13
CA ILE A 210 -19.84 -25.39 -4.80
C ILE A 210 -21.33 -25.05 -4.66
N GLY A 211 -21.73 -23.85 -5.08
CA GLY A 211 -23.14 -23.46 -5.07
C GLY A 211 -24.02 -24.32 -5.99
N ARG A 212 -23.51 -24.74 -7.13
CA ARG A 212 -24.20 -25.66 -8.05
C ARG A 212 -24.35 -27.05 -7.42
N MET A 213 -23.28 -27.61 -6.89
CA MET A 213 -23.30 -28.92 -6.22
C MET A 213 -24.29 -28.93 -5.05
N PHE A 214 -24.35 -27.85 -4.26
CA PHE A 214 -25.32 -27.73 -3.18
C PHE A 214 -26.77 -27.73 -3.68
N LYS A 215 -27.06 -26.96 -4.73
CA LYS A 215 -28.40 -26.93 -5.37
C LYS A 215 -28.77 -28.29 -5.99
N GLU A 216 -27.83 -28.93 -6.67
CA GLU A 216 -28.03 -30.23 -7.27
C GLU A 216 -28.33 -31.30 -6.22
N ARG A 217 -27.53 -31.35 -5.13
CA ARG A 217 -27.79 -32.23 -4.00
C ARG A 217 -29.17 -31.99 -3.38
N SER A 218 -29.54 -30.72 -3.17
CA SER A 218 -30.84 -30.36 -2.62
C SER A 218 -32.01 -30.77 -3.53
N ALA A 219 -31.82 -30.62 -4.86
CA ALA A 219 -32.84 -31.05 -5.84
C ALA A 219 -33.00 -32.58 -5.88
N ILE A 220 -31.88 -33.33 -5.83
CA ILE A 220 -31.92 -34.80 -5.78
C ILE A 220 -32.69 -35.27 -4.56
N ILE A 221 -32.31 -34.76 -3.37
CA ILE A 221 -33.01 -35.13 -2.11
C ILE A 221 -34.46 -34.70 -2.13
N GLY A 222 -34.80 -33.55 -2.71
CA GLY A 222 -36.18 -33.07 -2.85
C GLY A 222 -37.04 -33.89 -3.81
N SER A 223 -36.43 -34.59 -4.79
CA SER A 223 -37.11 -35.43 -5.77
C SER A 223 -37.45 -36.85 -5.22
N ILE A 224 -36.78 -37.27 -4.15
CA ILE A 224 -37.04 -38.56 -3.50
C ILE A 224 -38.45 -38.58 -2.94
N ARG A 225 -39.25 -39.59 -3.29
CA ARG A 225 -40.63 -39.77 -2.80
C ARG A 225 -40.68 -40.25 -1.36
N GLU A 226 -39.66 -40.95 -0.89
CA GLU A 226 -39.52 -41.38 0.49
C GLU A 226 -39.16 -40.22 1.40
N GLY A 227 -39.65 -40.25 2.63
CA GLY A 227 -39.20 -39.34 3.67
C GLY A 227 -37.71 -39.55 4.00
N VAL A 228 -36.93 -38.51 4.05
CA VAL A 228 -35.51 -38.57 4.45
C VAL A 228 -35.27 -37.57 5.56
N VAL A 229 -34.70 -38.07 6.66
CA VAL A 229 -34.25 -37.28 7.82
C VAL A 229 -32.83 -37.66 8.15
N ALA A 230 -31.95 -36.68 8.32
CA ALA A 230 -30.58 -36.90 8.82
C ALA A 230 -30.39 -36.17 10.15
N ILE A 231 -29.60 -36.77 11.03
CA ILE A 231 -29.23 -36.23 12.33
C ILE A 231 -27.72 -36.22 12.51
N ASN A 232 -27.26 -35.34 13.39
CA ASN A 232 -25.86 -35.31 13.85
C ASN A 232 -25.65 -36.21 15.08
N ARG A 233 -24.45 -36.22 15.65
CA ARG A 233 -24.08 -36.97 16.88
C ARG A 233 -24.98 -36.66 18.10
N ASP A 234 -25.48 -35.41 18.16
CA ASP A 234 -26.31 -34.96 19.29
C ASP A 234 -27.79 -35.33 19.10
N GLY A 235 -28.11 -36.09 18.05
CA GLY A 235 -29.50 -36.44 17.74
C GLY A 235 -30.30 -35.27 17.17
N ARG A 236 -29.67 -34.21 16.71
CA ARG A 236 -30.31 -33.03 16.13
C ARG A 236 -30.43 -33.16 14.61
N ILE A 237 -31.57 -32.72 14.09
CA ILE A 237 -31.88 -32.77 12.67
C ILE A 237 -30.94 -31.85 11.90
N THR A 238 -30.18 -32.41 10.94
CA THR A 238 -29.35 -31.67 10.01
C THR A 238 -29.98 -31.54 8.62
N MET A 239 -30.93 -32.46 8.31
CA MET A 239 -31.65 -32.46 7.04
C MET A 239 -33.02 -33.10 7.21
N ILE A 240 -34.03 -32.56 6.53
CA ILE A 240 -35.36 -33.13 6.38
C ILE A 240 -35.92 -32.75 5.00
N ASN A 241 -36.32 -33.75 4.20
CA ASN A 241 -36.90 -33.46 2.89
C ASN A 241 -38.42 -33.20 2.98
N GLN A 242 -38.98 -32.75 1.86
CA GLN A 242 -40.40 -32.41 1.80
C GLN A 242 -41.31 -33.65 1.91
N ALA A 243 -40.87 -34.80 1.43
CA ALA A 243 -41.59 -36.08 1.58
C ALA A 243 -41.70 -36.47 3.07
N ALA A 244 -40.61 -36.36 3.84
CA ALA A 244 -40.64 -36.62 5.28
C ALA A 244 -41.62 -35.71 6.00
N LYS A 245 -41.65 -34.43 5.68
CA LYS A 245 -42.63 -33.51 6.29
C LYS A 245 -44.07 -33.94 6.00
N ARG A 246 -44.39 -34.38 4.75
CA ARG A 246 -45.72 -34.86 4.40
C ARG A 246 -46.09 -36.16 5.12
N THR A 247 -45.23 -37.18 5.09
CA THR A 247 -45.46 -38.46 5.70
C THR A 247 -45.68 -38.35 7.22
N LEU A 248 -44.90 -37.49 7.88
CA LEU A 248 -44.99 -37.23 9.32
C LEU A 248 -46.07 -36.21 9.72
N GLY A 249 -46.82 -35.68 8.77
CA GLY A 249 -47.88 -34.66 9.04
C GLY A 249 -47.32 -33.33 9.57
N LEU A 250 -46.09 -33.00 9.25
CA LEU A 250 -45.44 -31.79 9.74
C LEU A 250 -45.78 -30.60 8.87
N ARG A 251 -45.77 -29.41 9.47
CA ARG A 251 -46.01 -28.15 8.74
C ARG A 251 -44.84 -27.85 7.81
N SER A 252 -45.12 -27.61 6.52
CA SER A 252 -44.09 -27.34 5.50
C SER A 252 -43.32 -26.03 5.73
N ASP A 253 -43.98 -25.02 6.32
CA ASP A 253 -43.46 -23.67 6.56
C ASP A 253 -42.58 -23.59 7.83
N ARG A 254 -42.58 -24.62 8.67
CA ARG A 254 -41.79 -24.65 9.91
C ARG A 254 -40.39 -25.19 9.66
N ASP A 255 -39.40 -24.55 10.28
CA ASP A 255 -38.01 -25.04 10.29
C ASP A 255 -37.84 -26.08 11.41
N TYR A 256 -37.32 -27.25 11.05
CA TYR A 256 -37.00 -28.36 11.93
C TYR A 256 -35.50 -28.60 12.10
N ILE A 257 -34.66 -27.86 11.36
CA ILE A 257 -33.22 -27.99 11.47
C ILE A 257 -32.76 -27.62 12.89
N ASN A 258 -31.77 -28.36 13.36
CA ASN A 258 -31.16 -28.22 14.70
C ASN A 258 -32.09 -28.54 15.87
N LYS A 259 -33.30 -29.09 15.62
CA LYS A 259 -34.20 -29.59 16.66
C LYS A 259 -33.91 -31.06 16.97
N PRO A 260 -34.22 -31.55 18.20
CA PRO A 260 -34.12 -32.97 18.53
C PRO A 260 -35.00 -33.80 17.59
N VAL A 261 -34.47 -34.93 17.10
CA VAL A 261 -35.25 -35.82 16.21
C VAL A 261 -36.45 -36.41 16.90
N ASN A 262 -36.42 -36.60 18.22
CA ASN A 262 -37.52 -37.14 19.01
C ASN A 262 -38.78 -36.22 19.01
N ASP A 263 -38.61 -34.94 18.69
CA ASP A 263 -39.75 -34.01 18.55
C ASP A 263 -40.60 -34.32 17.32
N ILE A 264 -40.07 -35.02 16.33
CA ILE A 264 -40.79 -35.34 15.08
C ILE A 264 -40.93 -36.84 14.83
N LEU A 265 -40.08 -37.65 15.42
CA LEU A 265 -40.07 -39.11 15.36
C LEU A 265 -39.89 -39.65 16.79
N PRO A 266 -40.94 -39.62 17.62
CA PRO A 266 -40.92 -40.24 18.94
C PRO A 266 -40.78 -41.76 18.79
N ASP A 267 -40.24 -42.41 19.80
CA ASP A 267 -40.07 -43.89 19.86
C ASP A 267 -39.32 -44.48 18.67
N ASN A 268 -38.25 -43.81 18.26
CA ASN A 268 -37.42 -44.25 17.14
C ASN A 268 -36.08 -44.84 17.62
N ASP A 269 -35.56 -45.86 16.89
CA ASP A 269 -34.27 -46.49 17.15
C ASP A 269 -33.08 -45.76 16.53
N ILE A 270 -33.27 -44.54 16.03
CA ILE A 270 -32.20 -43.75 15.39
C ILE A 270 -31.04 -43.52 16.37
N GLN A 271 -31.33 -43.31 17.65
CA GLN A 271 -30.29 -43.16 18.68
C GLN A 271 -29.52 -44.45 18.95
N THR A 272 -30.17 -45.60 18.79
CA THR A 272 -29.52 -46.91 18.88
C THR A 272 -28.51 -47.06 17.75
N VAL A 273 -28.89 -46.78 16.51
CA VAL A 273 -27.96 -46.77 15.34
C VAL A 273 -26.84 -45.77 15.54
N LEU A 274 -27.11 -44.60 16.09
CA LEU A 274 -26.07 -43.58 16.38
C LEU A 274 -25.04 -44.14 17.40
N ARG A 275 -25.44 -44.89 18.37
CA ARG A 275 -24.57 -45.43 19.43
C ARG A 275 -23.84 -46.72 19.00
N THR A 276 -24.52 -47.64 18.28
CA THR A 276 -23.97 -48.94 17.90
C THR A 276 -23.20 -48.92 16.57
N GLY A 277 -23.58 -47.99 15.69
CA GLY A 277 -23.08 -47.93 14.32
C GLY A 277 -23.63 -49.04 13.42
N GLU A 278 -24.61 -49.84 13.87
CA GLU A 278 -25.24 -50.88 13.09
C GLU A 278 -26.42 -50.37 12.29
N SER A 279 -26.46 -50.66 10.99
CA SER A 279 -27.55 -50.27 10.13
C SER A 279 -28.81 -51.09 10.47
N GLN A 280 -29.97 -50.46 10.44
CA GLN A 280 -31.26 -51.08 10.54
C GLN A 280 -31.99 -50.91 9.20
N LEU A 281 -32.44 -51.99 8.60
CA LEU A 281 -33.14 -51.99 7.30
C LEU A 281 -34.52 -52.60 7.46
N ASP A 282 -35.48 -52.09 6.71
CA ASP A 282 -36.87 -52.51 6.61
C ASP A 282 -37.58 -52.67 7.98
N CYS A 283 -37.28 -51.75 8.91
CA CYS A 283 -37.87 -51.74 10.24
C CYS A 283 -39.26 -51.13 10.21
N GLU A 284 -40.26 -51.87 10.66
CA GLU A 284 -41.59 -51.33 10.82
C GLU A 284 -41.65 -50.44 12.06
N GLN A 285 -42.24 -49.27 11.91
CA GLN A 285 -42.40 -48.28 12.97
C GLN A 285 -43.77 -47.60 12.83
N ARG A 286 -44.44 -47.37 13.95
CA ARG A 286 -45.67 -46.60 13.99
C ARG A 286 -45.38 -45.15 14.35
N VAL A 287 -45.87 -44.21 13.53
CA VAL A 287 -45.77 -42.78 13.79
C VAL A 287 -47.18 -42.17 13.71
N GLY A 288 -47.73 -41.83 14.86
CA GLY A 288 -49.15 -41.44 14.95
C GLY A 288 -50.09 -42.58 14.48
N ASP A 289 -50.95 -42.28 13.52
CA ASP A 289 -51.88 -43.24 12.93
C ASP A 289 -51.33 -44.00 11.73
N LYS A 290 -50.07 -43.75 11.33
CA LYS A 290 -49.46 -44.34 10.15
C LYS A 290 -48.41 -45.39 10.52
N GLU A 291 -48.37 -46.47 9.77
CA GLU A 291 -47.26 -47.45 9.78
C GLU A 291 -46.27 -47.09 8.67
N ILE A 292 -45.00 -46.98 9.05
CA ILE A 292 -43.90 -46.71 8.11
C ILE A 292 -42.89 -47.83 8.13
N ILE A 293 -42.25 -48.05 7.00
CA ILE A 293 -41.06 -48.91 6.88
C ILE A 293 -39.86 -47.96 6.77
N ALA A 294 -38.92 -48.10 7.68
CA ALA A 294 -37.75 -47.21 7.82
C ALA A 294 -36.43 -47.94 7.67
N ASN A 295 -35.51 -47.36 6.95
CA ASN A 295 -34.09 -47.71 6.90
C ASN A 295 -33.27 -46.67 7.63
N ARG A 296 -32.34 -47.06 8.49
CA ARG A 296 -31.48 -46.21 9.28
C ARG A 296 -30.02 -46.61 9.04
N ILE A 297 -29.24 -45.67 8.48
CA ILE A 297 -27.89 -45.91 8.05
C ILE A 297 -26.96 -44.92 8.76
N PRO A 298 -25.92 -45.37 9.48
CA PRO A 298 -24.96 -44.51 10.12
C PRO A 298 -24.07 -43.80 9.10
N ILE A 299 -23.75 -42.54 9.37
CA ILE A 299 -22.78 -41.74 8.60
C ILE A 299 -21.45 -41.84 9.33
N TRP A 300 -20.44 -42.44 8.68
CA TRP A 300 -19.10 -42.61 9.23
C TRP A 300 -18.14 -41.54 8.78
N HIS A 301 -17.25 -41.10 9.66
CA HIS A 301 -16.08 -40.30 9.37
C HIS A 301 -14.97 -40.67 10.32
N ASP A 302 -13.76 -40.99 9.81
CA ASP A 302 -12.60 -41.42 10.57
C ASP A 302 -12.92 -42.49 11.65
N GLN A 303 -13.68 -43.52 11.27
CA GLN A 303 -14.15 -44.62 12.13
C GLN A 303 -15.08 -44.25 13.27
N GLU A 304 -15.59 -43.00 13.29
CA GLU A 304 -16.59 -42.57 14.26
C GLU A 304 -17.94 -42.30 13.57
N VAL A 305 -19.04 -42.64 14.26
CA VAL A 305 -20.39 -42.33 13.77
C VAL A 305 -20.66 -40.82 13.97
N MET A 306 -20.79 -40.12 12.87
CA MET A 306 -21.03 -38.66 12.86
C MET A 306 -22.53 -38.28 12.82
N GLY A 307 -23.36 -39.25 12.51
CA GLY A 307 -24.79 -39.05 12.39
C GLY A 307 -25.50 -40.27 11.83
N VAL A 308 -26.79 -40.15 11.59
CA VAL A 308 -27.61 -41.21 10.99
C VAL A 308 -28.50 -40.59 9.94
N VAL A 309 -28.68 -41.27 8.80
CA VAL A 309 -29.76 -40.99 7.82
C VAL A 309 -30.84 -42.03 7.99
N SER A 310 -32.05 -41.55 8.14
CA SER A 310 -33.26 -42.41 8.10
C SER A 310 -34.04 -42.10 6.84
N SER A 311 -34.29 -43.10 5.99
CA SER A 311 -35.29 -43.05 4.92
C SER A 311 -36.50 -43.86 5.33
N PHE A 312 -37.71 -43.41 4.97
CA PHE A 312 -38.93 -44.10 5.32
C PHE A 312 -40.05 -43.85 4.32
N ARG A 313 -40.97 -44.82 4.22
CA ARG A 313 -42.17 -44.77 3.39
C ARG A 313 -43.36 -45.30 4.17
N GLU A 314 -44.57 -44.88 3.80
CA GLU A 314 -45.78 -45.50 4.33
C GLU A 314 -45.84 -46.98 3.91
N LYS A 315 -46.31 -47.84 4.81
CA LYS A 315 -46.56 -49.23 4.53
C LYS A 315 -47.92 -49.30 3.82
N ASP A 316 -47.95 -49.79 2.57
CA ASP A 316 -49.17 -49.98 1.78
C ASP A 316 -50.09 -51.01 2.40
#